data_ba84758e35f0949fadde7ebd4715133c
#
_entry.id   ba84758e35f0949fadde7ebd4715133c
#
_cell.length_a   1.000
_cell.length_b   1.000
_cell.length_c   1.000
_cell.angle_alpha   90.00
_cell.angle_beta   90.00
_cell.angle_gamma   90.00
#
_symmetry.space_group_name_H-M   'P 1'
#
loop_
_entity.id
_entity.type
_entity.pdbx_description
1 polymer ?
#
loop_
_entity_poly.entity_id
_entity_poly.type
_entity_poly.pdbx_seq_one_letter_code
_entity_poly.pdbx_strand_id
1 'polypeptide(L)'
;MTFIFLTVCILVVSLLTLRREDCNIIYIPTDKNIMSYSSTTIANYFIRNYSKYGDLTPMKVIKMTYLAYSWYLALTNGEKKLIEERLEAWDYGPVFPKLYQNIKNFGKIKINETIPSSISEVIEIEDSKFLDKIWSMYGKFDGVQLSAMTHSDNTPWKNSYCYGCN
;
A
#
# COMPACT_ATOMS: atom_id res chain seq x y z
N MET A 1 -22.77 1.12 -8.23
CA MET A 1 -21.51 0.77 -7.52
C MET A 1 -20.23 1.13 -8.29
N THR A 2 -20.30 1.47 -9.56
CA THR A 2 -19.16 1.78 -10.45
C THR A 2 -18.58 3.19 -10.26
N PHE A 3 -19.30 4.13 -9.65
CA PHE A 3 -18.86 5.52 -9.51
C PHE A 3 -17.86 5.77 -8.38
N ILE A 4 -17.82 4.93 -7.34
CA ILE A 4 -16.98 5.13 -6.15
C ILE A 4 -15.51 4.78 -6.45
N PHE A 5 -15.25 3.79 -7.30
CA PHE A 5 -13.88 3.37 -7.63
C PHE A 5 -13.15 4.34 -8.56
N LEU A 6 -13.89 4.99 -9.48
CA LEU A 6 -13.31 6.01 -10.34
C LEU A 6 -12.85 7.24 -9.53
N THR A 7 -13.55 7.54 -8.42
CA THR A 7 -13.24 8.65 -7.52
C THR A 7 -11.94 8.41 -6.74
N VAL A 8 -11.65 7.16 -6.33
CA VAL A 8 -10.40 6.85 -5.60
C VAL A 8 -9.17 7.02 -6.51
N CYS A 9 -9.25 6.58 -7.76
CA CYS A 9 -8.18 6.77 -8.74
C CYS A 9 -7.97 8.26 -9.06
N ILE A 10 -9.06 9.03 -9.24
CA ILE A 10 -9.02 10.46 -9.54
C ILE A 10 -8.51 11.28 -8.35
N LEU A 11 -8.87 10.93 -7.12
CA LEU A 11 -8.49 11.69 -5.92
C LEU A 11 -7.04 11.45 -5.48
N VAL A 12 -6.55 10.23 -5.57
CA VAL A 12 -5.13 9.97 -5.34
C VAL A 12 -4.27 10.63 -6.41
N VAL A 13 -4.77 10.71 -7.66
CA VAL A 13 -4.11 11.38 -8.78
C VAL A 13 -4.20 12.91 -8.67
N SER A 14 -5.31 13.49 -8.22
CA SER A 14 -5.47 14.94 -8.13
C SER A 14 -4.63 15.58 -7.02
N LEU A 15 -4.40 14.88 -5.90
CA LEU A 15 -3.55 15.34 -4.80
C LEU A 15 -2.05 15.38 -5.13
N LEU A 16 -1.63 14.63 -6.15
CA LEU A 16 -0.21 14.46 -6.48
C LEU A 16 0.18 15.07 -7.84
N THR A 17 -0.70 15.80 -8.52
CA THR A 17 -0.44 16.33 -9.89
C THR A 17 -0.02 15.23 -10.89
N LEU A 18 -0.28 13.95 -10.57
CA LEU A 18 -0.06 12.86 -11.48
C LEU A 18 -1.11 12.90 -12.58
N ARG A 19 -0.68 13.05 -13.83
CA ARG A 19 -1.56 13.07 -14.98
C ARG A 19 -2.21 11.69 -15.16
N ARG A 20 -3.43 11.68 -15.68
CA ARG A 20 -4.18 10.46 -16.05
C ARG A 20 -3.36 9.52 -16.96
N GLU A 21 -2.39 10.06 -17.66
CA GLU A 21 -1.43 9.35 -18.52
C GLU A 21 -0.50 8.42 -17.73
N ASP A 22 -0.20 8.75 -16.46
CA ASP A 22 0.66 7.92 -15.62
C ASP A 22 -0.04 6.64 -15.12
N CYS A 23 -1.38 6.61 -15.09
CA CYS A 23 -2.16 5.42 -14.74
C CYS A 23 -2.15 4.36 -15.86
N ASN A 24 -2.03 4.78 -17.11
CA ASN A 24 -2.04 3.87 -18.27
C ASN A 24 -0.77 3.01 -18.40
N ILE A 25 0.27 3.31 -17.61
CA ILE A 25 1.56 2.60 -17.67
C ILE A 25 1.58 1.37 -16.76
N ILE A 26 0.62 1.27 -15.81
CA ILE A 26 0.55 0.13 -14.89
C ILE A 26 -0.39 -0.90 -15.49
N TYR A 27 0.16 -1.92 -16.14
CA TYR A 27 -0.59 -3.06 -16.66
C TYR A 27 -0.60 -4.18 -15.61
N ILE A 28 -1.78 -4.57 -15.16
CA ILE A 28 -1.98 -5.78 -14.35
C ILE A 28 -2.71 -6.80 -15.24
N PRO A 29 -2.10 -7.95 -15.55
CA PRO A 29 -2.74 -8.97 -16.38
C PRO A 29 -4.06 -9.44 -15.76
N THR A 30 -5.13 -9.45 -16.52
CA THR A 30 -6.46 -9.88 -16.06
C THR A 30 -6.66 -11.39 -16.08
N ASP A 31 -5.83 -12.11 -16.83
CA ASP A 31 -6.07 -13.51 -17.19
C ASP A 31 -5.34 -14.56 -16.34
N LYS A 32 -4.51 -14.14 -15.37
CA LYS A 32 -3.82 -15.06 -14.46
C LYS A 32 -4.61 -15.27 -13.16
N ASN A 33 -4.60 -16.50 -12.68
CA ASN A 33 -4.92 -16.83 -11.28
C ASN A 33 -3.89 -16.12 -10.39
N ILE A 34 -4.18 -14.89 -9.98
CA ILE A 34 -3.26 -14.09 -9.21
C ILE A 34 -3.32 -14.60 -7.77
N MET A 35 -2.20 -15.09 -7.28
CA MET A 35 -2.04 -15.39 -5.86
C MET A 35 -1.99 -14.07 -5.10
N SER A 36 -2.87 -13.91 -4.14
CA SER A 36 -2.77 -12.83 -3.16
C SER A 36 -1.62 -13.12 -2.20
N TYR A 37 -0.99 -12.07 -1.73
CA TYR A 37 0.16 -12.14 -0.84
C TYR A 37 -0.21 -11.76 0.59
N SER A 38 0.65 -12.10 1.56
CA SER A 38 0.58 -11.54 2.88
C SER A 38 1.05 -10.07 2.88
N SER A 39 0.51 -9.26 3.78
CA SER A 39 0.98 -7.87 3.95
C SER A 39 2.46 -7.80 4.30
N THR A 40 2.98 -8.80 5.01
CA THR A 40 4.40 -8.92 5.36
C THR A 40 5.25 -9.19 4.12
N THR A 41 4.77 -9.99 3.16
CA THR A 41 5.48 -10.26 1.90
C THR A 41 5.64 -8.98 1.08
N ILE A 42 4.58 -8.20 0.94
CA ILE A 42 4.63 -6.91 0.23
C ILE A 42 5.52 -5.90 0.97
N ALA A 43 5.44 -5.84 2.30
CA ALA A 43 6.34 -5.02 3.12
C ALA A 43 7.81 -5.41 2.93
N ASN A 44 8.11 -6.70 2.96
CA ASN A 44 9.46 -7.23 2.76
C ASN A 44 10.00 -6.96 1.36
N TYR A 45 9.14 -6.88 0.35
CA TYR A 45 9.56 -6.44 -0.98
C TYR A 45 10.15 -5.03 -0.92
N PHE A 46 9.44 -4.08 -0.33
CA PHE A 46 9.94 -2.71 -0.19
C PHE A 46 11.20 -2.63 0.67
N ILE A 47 11.26 -3.35 1.78
CA ILE A 47 12.42 -3.37 2.66
C ILE A 47 13.65 -3.91 1.93
N ARG A 48 13.53 -5.05 1.25
CA ARG A 48 14.63 -5.71 0.53
C ARG A 48 15.20 -4.83 -0.58
N ASN A 49 14.33 -4.22 -1.37
CA ASN A 49 14.76 -3.50 -2.56
C ASN A 49 15.14 -2.04 -2.28
N TYR A 50 14.58 -1.42 -1.23
CA TYR A 50 14.65 0.03 -1.08
C TYR A 50 15.16 0.53 0.28
N SER A 51 15.47 -0.33 1.25
CA SER A 51 16.00 0.10 2.57
C SER A 51 17.28 0.93 2.45
N LYS A 52 18.07 0.72 1.41
CA LYS A 52 19.31 1.48 1.14
C LYS A 52 19.05 2.88 0.58
N TYR A 53 17.89 3.13 0.01
CA TYR A 53 17.56 4.37 -0.70
C TYR A 53 16.55 5.25 0.02
N GLY A 54 16.02 4.80 1.13
CA GLY A 54 14.98 5.53 1.85
C GLY A 54 14.84 5.14 3.30
N ASP A 55 14.22 6.04 4.06
CA ASP A 55 13.98 5.87 5.47
C ASP A 55 12.73 5.01 5.70
N LEU A 56 12.87 3.70 5.61
CA LEU A 56 11.78 2.75 5.82
C LEU A 56 11.46 2.59 7.32
N THR A 57 10.84 3.61 7.91
CA THR A 57 10.26 3.49 9.25
C THR A 57 9.02 2.59 9.22
N PRO A 58 8.59 2.00 10.36
CA PRO A 58 7.36 1.21 10.43
C PRO A 58 6.15 1.90 9.81
N MET A 59 5.95 3.19 10.10
CA MET A 59 4.84 3.96 9.51
C MET A 59 4.94 4.01 7.99
N LYS A 60 6.12 4.29 7.43
CA LYS A 60 6.33 4.32 5.98
C LYS A 60 6.05 2.97 5.35
N VAL A 61 6.55 1.88 5.93
CA VAL A 61 6.32 0.52 5.44
C VAL A 61 4.82 0.18 5.41
N ILE A 62 4.10 0.48 6.50
CA ILE A 62 2.64 0.26 6.58
C ILE A 62 1.92 1.04 5.47
N LYS A 63 2.25 2.32 5.28
CA LYS A 63 1.57 3.16 4.28
C LYS A 63 1.91 2.78 2.85
N MET A 64 3.16 2.40 2.58
CA MET A 64 3.56 1.88 1.27
C MET A 64 2.82 0.58 0.92
N THR A 65 2.69 -0.34 1.88
CA THR A 65 1.93 -1.59 1.71
C THR A 65 0.45 -1.33 1.44
N TYR A 66 -0.16 -0.38 2.18
CA TYR A 66 -1.53 0.05 1.94
C TYR A 66 -1.72 0.68 0.55
N LEU A 67 -0.81 1.58 0.13
CA LEU A 67 -0.89 2.23 -1.17
C LEU A 67 -0.79 1.21 -2.31
N ALA A 68 0.12 0.24 -2.21
CA ALA A 68 0.21 -0.86 -3.17
C ALA A 68 -1.13 -1.62 -3.27
N TYR A 69 -1.70 -2.01 -2.14
CA TYR A 69 -3.00 -2.68 -2.10
C TYR A 69 -4.12 -1.85 -2.74
N SER A 70 -4.20 -0.56 -2.39
CA SER A 70 -5.27 0.33 -2.87
C SER A 70 -5.18 0.57 -4.38
N TRP A 71 -3.99 0.79 -4.91
CA TRP A 71 -3.76 0.94 -6.34
C TRP A 71 -4.08 -0.34 -7.11
N TYR A 72 -3.71 -1.51 -6.55
CA TYR A 72 -4.01 -2.79 -7.16
C TYR A 72 -5.52 -3.02 -7.28
N LEU A 73 -6.27 -2.74 -6.21
CA LEU A 73 -7.74 -2.78 -6.25
C LEU A 73 -8.32 -1.82 -7.28
N ALA A 74 -7.82 -0.58 -7.33
CA ALA A 74 -8.32 0.43 -8.25
C ALA A 74 -8.08 0.04 -9.72
N LEU A 75 -6.89 -0.47 -10.03
CA LEU A 75 -6.51 -0.87 -11.39
C LEU A 75 -7.24 -2.14 -11.87
N THR A 76 -7.62 -3.01 -10.93
CA THR A 76 -8.39 -4.22 -11.23
C THR A 76 -9.90 -4.04 -11.02
N ASN A 77 -10.39 -2.80 -10.86
CA ASN A 77 -11.79 -2.48 -10.56
C ASN A 77 -12.36 -3.27 -9.35
N GLY A 78 -11.50 -3.63 -8.39
CA GLY A 78 -11.88 -4.42 -7.22
C GLY A 78 -12.01 -5.92 -7.45
N GLU A 79 -11.72 -6.40 -8.66
CA GLU A 79 -11.85 -7.83 -9.00
C GLU A 79 -10.73 -8.68 -8.37
N LYS A 80 -9.58 -8.08 -8.11
CA LYS A 80 -8.40 -8.79 -7.59
C LYS A 80 -7.83 -8.07 -6.37
N LYS A 81 -7.37 -8.86 -5.42
CA LYS A 81 -6.72 -8.34 -4.21
C LYS A 81 -5.24 -8.71 -4.21
N LEU A 82 -4.39 -7.73 -4.06
CA LEU A 82 -2.95 -7.96 -3.85
C LEU A 82 -2.69 -8.63 -2.49
N ILE A 83 -3.50 -8.29 -1.48
CA ILE A 83 -3.39 -8.79 -0.10
C ILE A 83 -4.77 -9.26 0.35
N GLU A 84 -4.87 -10.51 0.84
CA GLU A 84 -6.13 -11.07 1.35
C GLU A 84 -6.44 -10.71 2.81
N GLU A 85 -5.45 -10.20 3.54
CA GLU A 85 -5.61 -9.86 4.94
C GLU A 85 -6.60 -8.71 5.15
N ARG A 86 -7.23 -8.72 6.32
CA ARG A 86 -8.14 -7.64 6.73
C ARG A 86 -7.37 -6.33 6.86
N LEU A 87 -7.93 -5.27 6.27
CA LEU A 87 -7.49 -3.89 6.42
C LEU A 87 -8.38 -3.18 7.43
N GLU A 88 -7.79 -2.40 8.33
CA GLU A 88 -8.50 -1.63 9.35
C GLU A 88 -8.17 -0.15 9.27
N ALA A 89 -9.15 0.69 9.65
CA ALA A 89 -8.98 2.14 9.75
C ALA A 89 -8.61 2.52 11.18
N TRP A 90 -7.33 2.83 11.43
CA TRP A 90 -6.82 3.25 12.73
C TRP A 90 -6.55 4.76 12.76
N ASP A 91 -6.27 5.33 13.94
CA ASP A 91 -6.05 6.77 14.16
C ASP A 91 -4.99 7.38 13.23
N TYR A 92 -3.93 6.62 12.96
CA TYR A 92 -2.84 7.06 12.06
C TYR A 92 -3.01 6.57 10.63
N GLY A 93 -4.22 6.24 10.21
CA GLY A 93 -4.56 5.83 8.86
C GLY A 93 -4.75 4.32 8.72
N PRO A 94 -4.91 3.81 7.49
CA PRO A 94 -5.17 2.40 7.21
C PRO A 94 -3.99 1.50 7.56
N VAL A 95 -4.30 0.33 8.13
CA VAL A 95 -3.33 -0.63 8.67
C VAL A 95 -3.76 -2.07 8.37
N PHE A 96 -2.83 -2.92 8.03
CA PHE A 96 -2.95 -4.37 8.12
C PHE A 96 -2.50 -4.81 9.52
N PRO A 97 -3.39 -5.28 10.42
CA PRO A 97 -3.03 -5.58 11.81
C PRO A 97 -1.89 -6.59 11.96
N LYS A 98 -1.83 -7.60 11.08
CA LYS A 98 -0.73 -8.58 11.10
C LYS A 98 0.61 -7.93 10.83
N LEU A 99 0.71 -7.09 9.81
CA LEU A 99 1.93 -6.35 9.52
C LEU A 99 2.33 -5.47 10.70
N TYR A 100 1.37 -4.73 11.27
CA TYR A 100 1.64 -3.88 12.43
C TYR A 100 2.22 -4.67 13.60
N GLN A 101 1.64 -5.84 13.94
CA GLN A 101 2.15 -6.68 15.02
C GLN A 101 3.61 -7.11 14.79
N ASN A 102 3.97 -7.39 13.54
CA ASN A 102 5.32 -7.82 13.17
C ASN A 102 6.35 -6.69 13.27
N ILE A 103 5.94 -5.41 13.13
CA ILE A 103 6.90 -4.30 13.04
C ILE A 103 6.75 -3.24 14.15
N LYS A 104 5.74 -3.32 15.01
CA LYS A 104 5.51 -2.34 16.08
C LYS A 104 6.71 -2.13 17.02
N ASN A 105 7.50 -3.19 17.26
CA ASN A 105 8.64 -3.16 18.15
C ASN A 105 9.82 -2.32 17.60
N PHE A 106 9.84 -2.01 16.31
CA PHE A 106 10.84 -1.09 15.74
C PHE A 106 10.56 0.37 16.13
N GLY A 107 9.35 0.69 16.62
CA GLY A 107 9.01 2.04 17.05
C GLY A 107 9.17 3.07 15.92
N LYS A 108 10.20 3.92 16.00
CA LYS A 108 10.57 4.92 14.98
C LYS A 108 11.88 4.57 14.25
N ILE A 109 12.48 3.44 14.58
CA ILE A 109 13.77 3.02 14.01
C ILE A 109 13.52 2.55 12.56
N LYS A 110 14.48 2.82 11.68
CA LYS A 110 14.44 2.35 10.29
C LYS A 110 14.56 0.82 10.25
N ILE A 111 13.77 0.22 9.39
CA ILE A 111 13.79 -1.22 9.14
C ILE A 111 14.74 -1.47 7.96
N ASN A 112 15.88 -2.10 8.23
CA ASN A 112 16.90 -2.39 7.22
C ASN A 112 16.95 -3.88 6.84
N GLU A 113 16.29 -4.73 7.62
CA GLU A 113 16.26 -6.18 7.43
C GLU A 113 14.82 -6.65 7.24
N THR A 114 14.66 -7.72 6.47
CA THR A 114 13.35 -8.30 6.23
C THR A 114 12.71 -8.80 7.52
N ILE A 115 11.41 -8.58 7.64
CA ILE A 115 10.59 -9.02 8.76
C ILE A 115 10.42 -10.54 8.66
N PRO A 116 10.60 -11.30 9.75
CA PRO A 116 10.30 -12.72 9.76
C PRO A 116 8.87 -12.99 9.30
N SER A 117 8.71 -13.91 8.36
CA SER A 117 7.41 -14.37 7.86
C SER A 117 7.37 -15.89 7.93
N SER A 118 6.25 -16.43 8.41
CA SER A 118 6.01 -17.88 8.40
C SER A 118 5.79 -18.45 7.00
N ILE A 119 5.53 -17.59 6.02
CA ILE A 119 5.23 -17.96 4.63
C ILE A 119 6.27 -17.28 3.74
N SER A 120 7.01 -18.08 2.97
CA SER A 120 7.88 -17.59 1.92
C SER A 120 7.08 -17.54 0.62
N GLU A 121 6.56 -16.37 0.29
CA GLU A 121 5.83 -16.12 -0.95
C GLU A 121 6.77 -15.50 -1.98
N VAL A 122 6.80 -16.07 -3.17
CA VAL A 122 7.54 -15.50 -4.31
C VAL A 122 6.62 -14.52 -5.02
N ILE A 123 7.05 -13.27 -5.14
CA ILE A 123 6.30 -12.25 -5.86
C ILE A 123 6.52 -12.43 -7.36
N GLU A 124 5.43 -12.48 -8.12
CA GLU A 124 5.43 -12.58 -9.57
C GLU A 124 6.12 -11.36 -10.21
N ILE A 125 6.69 -11.56 -11.40
CA ILE A 125 7.47 -10.51 -12.08
C ILE A 125 6.63 -9.27 -12.36
N GLU A 126 5.39 -9.44 -12.79
CA GLU A 126 4.47 -8.34 -13.09
C GLU A 126 4.11 -7.56 -11.83
N ASP A 127 3.86 -8.25 -10.71
CA ASP A 127 3.57 -7.63 -9.44
C ASP A 127 4.80 -6.91 -8.87
N SER A 128 5.99 -7.44 -9.11
CA SER A 128 7.22 -6.75 -8.71
C SER A 128 7.40 -5.43 -9.47
N LYS A 129 7.15 -5.39 -10.79
CA LYS A 129 7.18 -4.16 -11.60
C LYS A 129 6.12 -3.16 -11.12
N PHE A 130 4.94 -3.64 -10.76
CA PHE A 130 3.90 -2.81 -10.17
C PHE A 130 4.37 -2.20 -8.85
N LEU A 131 4.95 -2.98 -7.93
CA LEU A 131 5.48 -2.49 -6.66
C LEU A 131 6.61 -1.47 -6.85
N ASP A 132 7.49 -1.67 -7.84
CA ASP A 132 8.53 -0.71 -8.21
C ASP A 132 7.91 0.62 -8.67
N LYS A 133 6.82 0.57 -9.42
CA LYS A 133 6.08 1.77 -9.82
C LYS A 133 5.48 2.49 -8.62
N ILE A 134 4.89 1.77 -7.68
CA ILE A 134 4.40 2.34 -6.42
C ILE A 134 5.55 3.02 -5.66
N TRP A 135 6.71 2.38 -5.57
CA TRP A 135 7.87 3.01 -4.96
C TRP A 135 8.31 4.28 -5.70
N SER A 136 8.37 4.26 -7.03
CA SER A 136 8.77 5.44 -7.83
C SER A 136 7.86 6.65 -7.58
N MET A 137 6.57 6.43 -7.32
CA MET A 137 5.60 7.48 -7.04
C MET A 137 5.68 7.99 -5.59
N TYR A 138 5.79 7.08 -4.62
CA TYR A 138 5.59 7.38 -3.20
C TYR A 138 6.85 7.26 -2.34
N GLY A 139 7.90 6.62 -2.82
CA GLY A 139 9.12 6.35 -2.05
C GLY A 139 9.86 7.58 -1.54
N LYS A 140 9.67 8.74 -2.20
CA LYS A 140 10.24 10.05 -1.78
C LYS A 140 9.60 10.64 -0.53
N PHE A 141 8.40 10.21 -0.16
CA PHE A 141 7.67 10.73 1.00
C PHE A 141 8.02 9.93 2.26
N ASP A 142 8.05 10.61 3.40
CA ASP A 142 8.17 9.96 4.70
C ASP A 142 6.86 9.35 5.20
N GLY A 143 6.91 8.62 6.32
CA GLY A 143 5.73 7.94 6.86
C GLY A 143 4.63 8.90 7.33
N VAL A 144 4.99 10.10 7.79
CA VAL A 144 4.03 11.12 8.24
C VAL A 144 3.32 11.74 7.04
N GLN A 145 4.06 12.07 6.00
CA GLN A 145 3.51 12.59 4.75
C GLN A 145 2.55 11.59 4.10
N LEU A 146 2.96 10.31 4.03
CA LEU A 146 2.09 9.24 3.52
C LEU A 146 0.84 9.05 4.40
N SER A 147 0.97 9.14 5.73
CA SER A 147 -0.18 9.11 6.63
C SER A 147 -1.12 10.27 6.35
N ALA A 148 -0.63 11.50 6.24
CA ALA A 148 -1.43 12.68 5.93
C ALA A 148 -2.23 12.51 4.61
N MET A 149 -1.60 11.94 3.58
CA MET A 149 -2.29 11.64 2.32
C MET A 149 -3.49 10.70 2.50
N THR A 150 -3.39 9.72 3.40
CA THR A 150 -4.51 8.80 3.66
C THR A 150 -5.65 9.44 4.43
N HIS A 151 -5.42 10.57 5.11
CA HIS A 151 -6.41 11.31 5.89
C HIS A 151 -7.14 12.40 5.09
N SER A 152 -6.77 12.62 3.83
CA SER A 152 -7.41 13.62 2.95
C SER A 152 -8.89 13.31 2.76
N ASP A 153 -9.68 14.35 2.46
CA ASP A 153 -11.11 14.19 2.20
C ASP A 153 -11.36 13.23 1.04
N ASN A 154 -12.47 12.50 1.12
CA ASN A 154 -12.90 11.50 0.16
C ASN A 154 -11.99 10.25 0.02
N THR A 155 -10.99 10.08 0.88
CA THR A 155 -10.23 8.82 0.91
C THR A 155 -11.05 7.69 1.53
N PRO A 156 -10.77 6.42 1.17
CA PRO A 156 -11.46 5.27 1.79
C PRO A 156 -11.33 5.26 3.32
N TRP A 157 -10.15 5.66 3.84
CA TRP A 157 -9.94 5.75 5.27
C TRP A 157 -10.87 6.79 5.90
N LYS A 158 -10.91 8.01 5.37
CA LYS A 158 -11.73 9.10 5.90
C LYS A 158 -13.23 8.74 5.93
N ASN A 159 -13.68 7.99 4.93
CA ASN A 159 -15.08 7.55 4.83
C ASN A 159 -15.41 6.37 5.75
N SER A 160 -14.42 5.62 6.22
CA SER A 160 -14.60 4.41 7.03
C SER A 160 -14.21 4.59 8.49
N TYR A 161 -13.38 5.59 8.79
CA TYR A 161 -12.87 5.83 10.14
C TYR A 161 -13.95 6.42 11.04
N CYS A 162 -14.11 5.81 12.22
CA CYS A 162 -15.01 6.29 13.25
C CYS A 162 -14.23 6.56 14.54
N TYR A 163 -14.18 7.83 14.96
CA TYR A 163 -13.54 8.21 16.21
C TYR A 163 -14.32 7.66 17.41
N GLY A 164 -13.66 6.90 18.28
CA GLY A 164 -14.27 6.36 19.50
C GLY A 164 -15.26 5.21 19.30
N CYS A 165 -15.25 4.56 18.12
CA CYS A 165 -16.12 3.40 17.84
C CYS A 165 -15.49 2.04 18.22
N ASN A 166 -14.43 1.99 19.01
CA ASN A 166 -13.80 0.77 19.52
C ASN A 166 -14.39 0.34 20.86
#